data_0784d879c930738893369f6d3df2f343
#
_entry.id   0784d879c930738893369f6d3df2f343
#
_cell.length_a   1.000
_cell.length_b   1.000
_cell.length_c   1.000
_cell.angle_alpha   90.00
_cell.angle_beta   90.00
_cell.angle_gamma   90.00
#
_symmetry.space_group_name_H-M   'P 1'
#
loop_
_entity.id
_entity.type
_entity.pdbx_description
1 polymer ?
#
loop_
_entity_poly.entity_id
_entity_poly.type
_entity_poly.pdbx_seq_one_letter_code
_entity_poly.pdbx_strand_id
1 'polypeptide(L)'
;MDKFSYAIGLGIGQNLLSMGAQGINVNDFAQAIKDVLDGKETAISHNEAREIVNKYFEELEAKMNAANIEKGKSFLEENAKRPEVVTLPSGLQYEIIKEGNGKKPGATDRVKCHYEGTLIDGTLFDSSIKLSSVNQSTFIVYF
;
A
#
# COMPACT_ATOMS: atom_id res chain seq x y z
N MET A 1 -33.54 19.28 6.89
CA MET A 1 -32.19 18.97 6.42
C MET A 1 -31.99 19.59 5.04
N ASP A 2 -31.00 20.46 4.89
CA ASP A 2 -30.64 21.00 3.58
C ASP A 2 -29.84 19.93 2.79
N LYS A 3 -30.42 19.51 1.66
CA LYS A 3 -29.86 18.41 0.84
C LYS A 3 -28.52 18.77 0.19
N PHE A 4 -28.31 20.04 -0.15
CA PHE A 4 -27.08 20.51 -0.76
C PHE A 4 -25.92 20.42 0.25
N SER A 5 -26.09 21.01 1.43
CA SER A 5 -25.09 20.95 2.50
C SER A 5 -24.74 19.52 2.89
N TYR A 6 -25.76 18.65 2.97
CA TYR A 6 -25.55 17.24 3.28
C TYR A 6 -24.75 16.51 2.19
N ALA A 7 -25.01 16.80 0.91
CA ALA A 7 -24.28 16.20 -0.20
C ALA A 7 -22.79 16.60 -0.21
N ILE A 8 -22.48 17.87 0.08
CA ILE A 8 -21.09 18.33 0.26
C ILE A 8 -20.43 17.59 1.42
N GLY A 9 -21.13 17.47 2.56
CA GLY A 9 -20.64 16.73 3.73
C GLY A 9 -20.32 15.27 3.43
N LEU A 10 -21.17 14.59 2.64
CA LEU A 10 -20.91 13.21 2.20
C LEU A 10 -19.59 13.09 1.41
N GLY A 11 -19.36 13.99 0.45
CA GLY A 11 -18.12 13.98 -0.35
C GLY A 11 -16.88 14.20 0.50
N ILE A 12 -16.93 15.19 1.41
CA ILE A 12 -15.83 15.46 2.33
C ILE A 12 -15.60 14.27 3.27
N GLY A 13 -16.66 13.68 3.83
CA GLY A 13 -16.58 12.53 4.74
C GLY A 13 -15.93 11.32 4.07
N GLN A 14 -16.28 11.03 2.82
CA GLN A 14 -15.65 9.96 2.04
C GLN A 14 -14.16 10.23 1.79
N ASN A 15 -13.78 11.47 1.47
CA ASN A 15 -12.38 11.84 1.29
C ASN A 15 -11.59 11.67 2.60
N LEU A 16 -12.11 12.15 3.72
CA LEU A 16 -11.48 12.00 5.03
C LEU A 16 -11.30 10.52 5.40
N LEU A 17 -12.30 9.69 5.11
CA LEU A 17 -12.23 8.25 5.33
C LEU A 17 -11.13 7.60 4.49
N SER A 18 -11.05 7.92 3.20
CA SER A 18 -10.04 7.39 2.28
C SER A 18 -8.61 7.81 2.65
N MET A 19 -8.44 9.00 3.26
CA MET A 19 -7.17 9.50 3.76
C MET A 19 -6.79 8.93 5.14
N GLY A 20 -7.65 8.10 5.75
CA GLY A 20 -7.40 7.54 7.09
C GLY A 20 -7.67 8.50 8.25
N ALA A 21 -8.29 9.64 7.99
CA ALA A 21 -8.61 10.67 9.00
C ALA A 21 -9.93 10.37 9.73
N GLN A 22 -10.05 9.17 10.33
CA GLN A 22 -11.31 8.70 10.95
C GLN A 22 -11.58 9.27 12.34
N GLY A 23 -10.59 9.85 13.00
CA GLY A 23 -10.68 10.36 14.38
C GLY A 23 -11.04 11.83 14.50
N ILE A 24 -11.59 12.47 13.47
CA ILE A 24 -11.89 13.90 13.44
C ILE A 24 -13.07 14.23 14.35
N ASN A 25 -12.89 15.27 15.19
CA ASN A 25 -14.02 15.89 15.89
C ASN A 25 -14.87 16.68 14.90
N VAL A 26 -16.04 16.15 14.57
CA VAL A 26 -16.96 16.73 13.57
C VAL A 26 -17.46 18.11 13.99
N ASN A 27 -17.58 18.40 15.30
CA ASN A 27 -18.03 19.71 15.78
C ASN A 27 -16.96 20.78 15.53
N ASP A 28 -15.69 20.50 15.84
CA ASP A 28 -14.60 21.43 15.60
C ASP A 28 -14.38 21.64 14.10
N PHE A 29 -14.53 20.58 13.31
CA PHE A 29 -14.47 20.64 11.85
C PHE A 29 -15.59 21.54 11.28
N ALA A 30 -16.82 21.38 11.74
CA ALA A 30 -17.96 22.21 11.31
C ALA A 30 -17.78 23.67 11.78
N GLN A 31 -17.22 23.91 12.96
CA GLN A 31 -16.94 25.25 13.46
C GLN A 31 -15.88 25.94 12.60
N ALA A 32 -14.80 25.25 12.23
CA ALA A 32 -13.77 25.81 11.35
C ALA A 32 -14.33 26.21 9.97
N ILE A 33 -15.18 25.38 9.38
CA ILE A 33 -15.89 25.71 8.13
C ILE A 33 -16.73 26.99 8.31
N LYS A 34 -17.48 27.07 9.40
CA LYS A 34 -18.32 28.21 9.68
C LYS A 34 -17.52 29.51 9.84
N ASP A 35 -16.42 29.47 10.57
CA ASP A 35 -15.56 30.64 10.78
C ASP A 35 -15.00 31.16 9.47
N VAL A 36 -14.56 30.26 8.58
CA VAL A 36 -14.06 30.63 7.24
C VAL A 36 -15.17 31.23 6.37
N LEU A 37 -16.36 30.62 6.34
CA LEU A 37 -17.50 31.09 5.52
C LEU A 37 -18.05 32.43 6.01
N ASP A 38 -18.03 32.67 7.33
CA ASP A 38 -18.48 33.91 7.96
C ASP A 38 -17.40 35.02 7.89
N GLY A 39 -16.18 34.72 7.37
CA GLY A 39 -15.06 35.65 7.34
C GLY A 39 -14.54 36.04 8.73
N LYS A 40 -14.71 35.17 9.71
CA LYS A 40 -14.23 35.38 11.09
C LYS A 40 -12.78 35.00 11.24
N GLU A 41 -12.15 35.49 12.28
CA GLU A 41 -10.83 35.03 12.70
C GLU A 41 -10.90 33.56 13.11
N THR A 42 -10.02 32.75 12.54
CA THR A 42 -9.94 31.31 12.84
C THR A 42 -9.22 31.06 14.16
N ALA A 43 -9.60 30.01 14.91
CA ALA A 43 -9.02 29.67 16.21
C ALA A 43 -7.51 29.37 16.16
N ILE A 44 -7.01 28.93 14.99
CA ILE A 44 -5.59 28.69 14.70
C ILE A 44 -5.23 29.33 13.36
N SER A 45 -3.97 29.69 13.17
CA SER A 45 -3.50 30.23 11.90
C SER A 45 -3.45 29.16 10.80
N HIS A 46 -3.49 29.60 9.53
CA HIS A 46 -3.36 28.67 8.38
C HIS A 46 -2.02 27.92 8.37
N ASN A 47 -0.93 28.52 8.87
CA ASN A 47 0.36 27.87 8.94
C ASN A 47 0.35 26.77 10.03
N GLU A 48 -0.17 27.08 11.21
CA GLU A 48 -0.33 26.13 12.29
C GLU A 48 -1.25 24.97 11.89
N ALA A 49 -2.36 25.23 11.23
CA ALA A 49 -3.25 24.21 10.69
C ALA A 49 -2.52 23.27 9.72
N ARG A 50 -1.68 23.82 8.84
CA ARG A 50 -0.88 23.02 7.91
C ARG A 50 0.12 22.12 8.63
N GLU A 51 0.82 22.65 9.63
CA GLU A 51 1.79 21.87 10.43
C GLU A 51 1.12 20.73 11.18
N ILE A 52 -0.04 20.98 11.80
CA ILE A 52 -0.82 19.95 12.49
C ILE A 52 -1.25 18.84 11.54
N VAL A 53 -1.76 19.20 10.37
CA VAL A 53 -2.22 18.23 9.36
C VAL A 53 -1.05 17.41 8.82
N ASN A 54 0.07 18.04 8.46
CA ASN A 54 1.25 17.34 7.97
C ASN A 54 1.77 16.34 9.01
N LYS A 55 1.93 16.78 10.27
CA LYS A 55 2.38 15.91 11.35
C LYS A 55 1.45 14.71 11.56
N TYR A 56 0.14 14.91 11.50
CA TYR A 56 -0.83 13.82 11.62
C TYR A 56 -0.64 12.77 10.51
N PHE A 57 -0.49 13.20 9.26
CA PHE A 57 -0.31 12.28 8.14
C PHE A 57 1.06 11.60 8.16
N GLU A 58 2.13 12.27 8.57
CA GLU A 58 3.44 11.64 8.78
C GLU A 58 3.38 10.53 9.84
N GLU A 59 2.71 10.79 10.97
CA GLU A 59 2.52 9.77 12.02
C GLU A 59 1.65 8.60 11.55
N LEU A 60 0.62 8.87 10.76
CA LEU A 60 -0.26 7.85 10.19
C LEU A 60 0.51 6.96 9.21
N GLU A 61 1.28 7.56 8.32
CA GLU A 61 2.13 6.85 7.35
C GLU A 61 3.19 5.99 8.07
N ALA A 62 3.84 6.53 9.09
CA ALA A 62 4.81 5.80 9.89
C ALA A 62 4.19 4.55 10.57
N LYS A 63 2.97 4.67 11.10
CA LYS A 63 2.23 3.54 11.68
C LYS A 63 1.85 2.49 10.64
N MET A 64 1.38 2.92 9.47
CA MET A 64 1.05 2.01 8.36
C MET A 64 2.28 1.27 7.85
N ASN A 65 3.40 1.98 7.68
CA ASN A 65 4.66 1.38 7.24
C ASN A 65 5.19 0.37 8.27
N ALA A 66 5.17 0.70 9.55
CA ALA A 66 5.56 -0.24 10.63
C ALA A 66 4.70 -1.51 10.62
N ALA A 67 3.38 -1.38 10.46
CA ALA A 67 2.47 -2.52 10.37
C ALA A 67 2.72 -3.37 9.12
N ASN A 68 3.02 -2.75 7.98
CA ASN A 68 3.34 -3.47 6.74
C ASN A 68 4.68 -4.21 6.85
N ILE A 69 5.71 -3.59 7.44
CA ILE A 69 7.00 -4.23 7.71
C ILE A 69 6.83 -5.44 8.61
N GLU A 70 6.04 -5.34 9.67
CA GLU A 70 5.78 -6.46 10.58
C GLU A 70 5.04 -7.61 9.89
N LYS A 71 4.01 -7.30 9.09
CA LYS A 71 3.31 -8.30 8.28
C LYS A 71 4.26 -8.98 7.27
N GLY A 72 5.13 -8.21 6.62
CA GLY A 72 6.12 -8.74 5.69
C GLY A 72 7.11 -9.68 6.37
N LYS A 73 7.64 -9.30 7.55
CA LYS A 73 8.52 -10.16 8.35
C LYS A 73 7.84 -11.47 8.76
N SER A 74 6.64 -11.37 9.34
CA SER A 74 5.87 -12.55 9.75
C SER A 74 5.59 -13.48 8.57
N PHE A 75 5.24 -12.92 7.40
CA PHE A 75 5.05 -13.70 6.18
C PHE A 75 6.33 -14.44 5.77
N LEU A 76 7.48 -13.77 5.74
CA LEU A 76 8.75 -14.40 5.36
C LEU A 76 9.20 -15.46 6.37
N GLU A 77 8.98 -15.25 7.66
CA GLU A 77 9.27 -16.21 8.71
C GLU A 77 8.41 -17.50 8.57
N GLU A 78 7.12 -17.35 8.28
CA GLU A 78 6.24 -18.51 8.04
C GLU A 78 6.59 -19.20 6.71
N ASN A 79 6.86 -18.43 5.66
CA ASN A 79 7.20 -18.96 4.34
C ASN A 79 8.52 -19.75 4.37
N ALA A 80 9.49 -19.32 5.18
CA ALA A 80 10.77 -20.04 5.36
C ALA A 80 10.62 -21.44 5.99
N LYS A 81 9.49 -21.75 6.62
CA LYS A 81 9.22 -23.08 7.18
C LYS A 81 8.80 -24.10 6.12
N ARG A 82 8.45 -23.64 4.93
CA ARG A 82 8.06 -24.49 3.80
C ARG A 82 9.31 -25.14 3.20
N PRO A 83 9.34 -26.47 3.03
CA PRO A 83 10.52 -27.21 2.56
C PRO A 83 10.94 -26.88 1.12
N GLU A 84 10.02 -26.40 0.29
CA GLU A 84 10.25 -25.97 -1.08
C GLU A 84 10.84 -24.55 -1.20
N VAL A 85 10.86 -23.77 -0.12
CA VAL A 85 11.32 -22.39 -0.10
C VAL A 85 12.81 -22.31 0.24
N VAL A 86 13.56 -21.64 -0.60
CA VAL A 86 15.00 -21.38 -0.39
C VAL A 86 15.16 -19.92 0.04
N THR A 87 15.79 -19.70 1.19
CA THR A 87 16.13 -18.35 1.69
C THR A 87 17.61 -18.04 1.39
N LEU A 88 17.86 -16.94 0.69
CA LEU A 88 19.20 -16.46 0.39
C LEU A 88 19.77 -15.62 1.55
N PRO A 89 21.11 -15.42 1.62
CA PRO A 89 21.74 -14.56 2.64
C PRO A 89 21.24 -13.10 2.63
N SER A 90 20.70 -12.64 1.50
CA SER A 90 20.06 -11.31 1.36
C SER A 90 18.69 -11.21 2.03
N GLY A 91 18.11 -12.31 2.49
CA GLY A 91 16.74 -12.39 2.96
C GLY A 91 15.70 -12.69 1.87
N LEU A 92 16.11 -12.63 0.59
CA LEU A 92 15.25 -13.00 -0.52
C LEU A 92 14.89 -14.50 -0.44
N GLN A 93 13.62 -14.80 -0.62
CA GLN A 93 13.11 -16.17 -0.69
C GLN A 93 12.61 -16.49 -2.08
N TYR A 94 12.82 -17.72 -2.52
CA TYR A 94 12.28 -18.19 -3.79
C TYR A 94 11.85 -19.65 -3.69
N GLU A 95 10.98 -20.03 -4.59
CA GLU A 95 10.47 -21.39 -4.77
C GLU A 95 10.50 -21.74 -6.25
N ILE A 96 10.91 -22.95 -6.60
CA ILE A 96 10.89 -23.47 -7.97
C ILE A 96 9.60 -24.25 -8.16
N ILE A 97 8.62 -23.67 -8.85
CA ILE A 97 7.33 -24.32 -9.13
C ILE A 97 7.51 -25.42 -10.18
N LYS A 98 8.35 -25.18 -11.20
CA LYS A 98 8.62 -26.12 -12.28
C LYS A 98 10.09 -26.00 -12.70
N GLU A 99 10.79 -27.11 -12.58
CA GLU A 99 12.18 -27.18 -13.04
C GLU A 99 12.24 -27.24 -14.58
N GLY A 100 13.12 -26.43 -15.16
CA GLY A 100 13.38 -26.41 -16.58
C GLY A 100 14.52 -27.34 -16.94
N ASN A 101 14.49 -27.89 -18.14
CA ASN A 101 15.56 -28.75 -18.70
C ASN A 101 16.37 -28.07 -19.82
N GLY A 102 16.19 -26.76 -20.02
CA GLY A 102 16.88 -25.97 -21.03
C GLY A 102 18.27 -25.53 -20.62
N LYS A 103 18.96 -24.82 -21.54
CA LYS A 103 20.27 -24.22 -21.28
C LYS A 103 20.15 -23.14 -20.20
N LYS A 104 21.01 -23.20 -19.19
CA LYS A 104 21.07 -22.17 -18.13
C LYS A 104 21.78 -20.92 -18.69
N PRO A 105 21.19 -19.71 -18.54
CA PRO A 105 21.83 -18.47 -18.96
C PRO A 105 23.01 -18.13 -18.04
N GLY A 106 24.03 -17.49 -18.60
CA GLY A 106 25.12 -16.89 -17.82
C GLY A 106 24.68 -15.55 -17.19
N ALA A 107 25.53 -15.02 -16.29
CA ALA A 107 25.22 -13.80 -15.54
C ALA A 107 25.02 -12.54 -16.41
N THR A 108 25.56 -12.54 -17.64
CA THR A 108 25.47 -11.40 -18.59
C THR A 108 24.50 -11.65 -19.75
N ASP A 109 23.86 -12.81 -19.77
CA ASP A 109 22.94 -13.15 -20.85
C ASP A 109 21.62 -12.39 -20.73
N ARG A 110 21.06 -12.01 -21.88
CA ARG A 110 19.71 -11.46 -21.94
C ARG A 110 18.70 -12.60 -21.96
N VAL A 111 17.75 -12.56 -21.03
CA VAL A 111 16.67 -13.54 -20.94
C VAL A 111 15.32 -12.85 -21.14
N LYS A 112 14.34 -13.55 -21.69
CA LYS A 112 12.96 -13.12 -21.76
C LYS A 112 12.19 -13.84 -20.66
N CYS A 113 11.68 -13.08 -19.71
CA CYS A 113 10.89 -13.59 -18.59
C CYS A 113 9.45 -13.12 -18.68
N HIS A 114 8.54 -13.95 -18.21
CA HIS A 114 7.20 -13.51 -17.82
C HIS A 114 7.15 -13.46 -16.30
N TYR A 115 6.45 -12.48 -15.78
CA TYR A 115 6.30 -12.31 -14.33
C TYR A 115 4.86 -11.93 -13.98
N GLU A 116 4.50 -12.20 -12.76
CA GLU A 116 3.27 -11.76 -12.13
C GLU A 116 3.61 -11.35 -10.71
N GLY A 117 3.26 -10.11 -10.35
CA GLY A 117 3.52 -9.55 -9.03
C GLY A 117 2.24 -9.46 -8.22
N THR A 118 2.22 -10.08 -7.04
CA THR A 118 1.11 -10.01 -6.09
C THR A 118 1.57 -9.52 -4.74
N LEU A 119 0.71 -8.80 -4.03
CA LEU A 119 0.90 -8.51 -2.62
C LEU A 119 0.69 -9.77 -1.78
N ILE A 120 1.09 -9.72 -0.49
CA ILE A 120 0.93 -10.87 0.43
C ILE A 120 -0.54 -11.27 0.66
N ASP A 121 -1.50 -10.40 0.38
CA ASP A 121 -2.93 -10.68 0.42
C ASP A 121 -3.49 -11.28 -0.88
N GLY A 122 -2.61 -11.52 -1.87
CA GLY A 122 -2.98 -12.05 -3.19
C GLY A 122 -3.41 -11.00 -4.21
N THR A 123 -3.41 -9.73 -3.86
CA THR A 123 -3.78 -8.65 -4.80
C THR A 123 -2.73 -8.53 -5.90
N LEU A 124 -3.13 -8.74 -7.15
CA LEU A 124 -2.29 -8.55 -8.32
C LEU A 124 -2.02 -7.07 -8.55
N PHE A 125 -0.75 -6.65 -8.59
CA PHE A 125 -0.37 -5.26 -8.87
C PHE A 125 0.32 -5.08 -10.23
N ASP A 126 0.96 -6.13 -10.75
CA ASP A 126 1.58 -6.09 -12.08
C ASP A 126 1.72 -7.49 -12.68
N SER A 127 1.60 -7.60 -14.01
CA SER A 127 1.77 -8.87 -14.74
C SER A 127 2.19 -8.63 -16.18
N SER A 128 3.18 -9.37 -16.64
CA SER A 128 3.57 -9.45 -18.04
C SER A 128 2.86 -10.59 -18.81
N ILE A 129 2.05 -11.38 -18.14
CA ILE A 129 1.35 -12.54 -18.70
C ILE A 129 0.07 -12.06 -19.36
N LYS A 130 0.10 -11.83 -20.68
CA LYS A 130 -1.13 -11.78 -21.48
C LYS A 130 -1.60 -13.23 -21.68
N LEU A 131 -2.86 -13.49 -21.38
CA LEU A 131 -3.55 -14.80 -21.43
C LEU A 131 -3.30 -15.62 -22.72
N SER A 132 -2.08 -16.11 -22.95
CA SER A 132 -1.84 -17.13 -23.98
C SER A 132 -0.48 -17.81 -23.75
N SER A 133 -0.56 -19.13 -23.48
CA SER A 133 0.49 -20.17 -23.55
C SER A 133 1.73 -20.02 -22.68
N VAL A 134 1.69 -20.67 -21.54
CA VAL A 134 2.85 -20.87 -20.65
C VAL A 134 3.52 -22.21 -20.97
N ASN A 135 4.73 -22.14 -21.54
CA ASN A 135 5.68 -23.26 -21.59
C ASN A 135 7.08 -22.76 -21.15
N GLN A 136 7.17 -22.23 -19.93
CA GLN A 136 8.46 -21.74 -19.38
C GLN A 136 8.59 -22.11 -17.90
N SER A 137 9.83 -22.21 -17.41
CA SER A 137 10.10 -22.45 -15.99
C SER A 137 9.42 -21.35 -15.17
N THR A 138 8.64 -21.75 -14.20
CA THR A 138 7.92 -20.82 -13.32
C THR A 138 8.52 -20.90 -11.93
N PHE A 139 8.92 -19.76 -11.38
CA PHE A 139 9.36 -19.63 -10.00
C PHE A 139 8.66 -18.44 -9.36
N ILE A 140 8.46 -18.52 -8.06
CA ILE A 140 7.94 -17.43 -7.24
C ILE A 140 9.11 -16.86 -6.45
N VAL A 141 9.18 -15.54 -6.38
CA VAL A 141 10.15 -14.80 -5.57
C VAL A 141 9.38 -13.97 -4.56
N TYR A 142 9.77 -14.06 -3.30
CA TYR A 142 9.21 -13.31 -2.18
C TYR A 142 10.23 -12.28 -1.72
N PHE A 143 9.81 -11.03 -1.53
CA PHE A 143 10.62 -9.90 -1.09
C PHE A 143 10.23 -9.43 0.31
#